data_27cb570dbba58e506bd27ca597ee5096
#
_entry.id   27cb570dbba58e506bd27ca597ee5096
#
_cell.length_a   1.000
_cell.length_b   1.000
_cell.length_c   1.000
_cell.angle_alpha   90.00
_cell.angle_beta   90.00
_cell.angle_gamma   90.00
#
_symmetry.space_group_name_H-M   'P 1'
#
loop_
_entity.id
_entity.type
_entity.pdbx_description
1 polymer ?
#
loop_
_entity_poly.entity_id
_entity_poly.type
_entity_poly.pdbx_seq_one_letter_code
_entity_poly.pdbx_strand_id
1 'polypeptide(L)'
;GDAQEYPARSWASWRAFHNDEPDSNYDGDYSWYANLQSAPLYRRDLDVVASAPDGSIAAFCTIFYDDYTRSAVTVLVGVAAEHWRRGLGKAVMTEGLRRLKALGCTRVFSTAHEEPADALYRSILKEMKVTDTWLKVL
;
A
#
# COMPACT_ATOMS: atom_id res chain seq x y z
N GLY A 1 11.60 2.07 -2.93
CA GLY A 1 12.17 1.84 -4.24
C GLY A 1 13.18 2.86 -4.66
N ASP A 2 14.00 2.46 -5.59
CA ASP A 2 14.96 3.35 -6.23
C ASP A 2 14.28 4.22 -7.28
N ALA A 3 14.93 5.33 -7.66
CA ALA A 3 14.40 6.22 -8.68
C ALA A 3 14.10 5.51 -10.02
N GLN A 4 14.81 4.43 -10.32
CA GLN A 4 14.56 3.59 -11.50
C GLN A 4 13.23 2.82 -11.43
N GLU A 5 12.72 2.61 -10.23
CA GLU A 5 11.45 1.89 -10.02
C GLU A 5 10.23 2.82 -9.99
N TYR A 6 10.45 4.15 -9.93
CA TYR A 6 9.36 5.10 -9.79
C TYR A 6 8.31 5.01 -10.91
N PRO A 7 8.69 4.91 -12.20
CA PRO A 7 7.70 4.74 -13.26
C PRO A 7 6.90 3.44 -13.11
N ALA A 8 7.58 2.33 -12.81
CA ALA A 8 6.92 1.03 -12.63
C ALA A 8 5.98 1.05 -11.43
N ARG A 9 6.38 1.71 -10.34
CA ARG A 9 5.55 1.85 -9.14
C ARG A 9 4.32 2.73 -9.40
N SER A 10 4.48 3.82 -10.14
CA SER A 10 3.38 4.68 -10.52
C SER A 10 2.40 3.96 -11.45
N TRP A 11 2.92 3.23 -12.43
CA TRP A 11 2.09 2.42 -13.33
C TRP A 11 1.28 1.36 -12.58
N ALA A 12 1.90 0.65 -11.65
CA ALA A 12 1.20 -0.36 -10.84
C ALA A 12 0.05 0.26 -10.03
N SER A 13 0.28 1.44 -9.46
CA SER A 13 -0.75 2.18 -8.74
C SER A 13 -1.91 2.59 -9.66
N TRP A 14 -1.58 3.08 -10.84
CA TRP A 14 -2.59 3.42 -11.84
C TRP A 14 -3.44 2.19 -12.18
N ARG A 15 -2.81 1.07 -12.50
CA ARG A 15 -3.51 -0.17 -12.85
C ARG A 15 -4.35 -0.72 -11.70
N ALA A 16 -3.96 -0.49 -10.47
CA ALA A 16 -4.70 -0.95 -9.31
C ALA A 16 -5.98 -0.12 -9.06
N PHE A 17 -5.91 1.20 -9.26
CA PHE A 17 -7.00 2.11 -8.86
C PHE A 17 -7.81 2.66 -10.04
N HIS A 18 -7.37 2.47 -11.27
CA HIS A 18 -8.03 2.96 -12.49
C HIS A 18 -8.22 1.82 -13.50
N ASN A 19 -8.57 0.64 -12.99
CA ASN A 19 -8.70 -0.56 -13.81
C ASN A 19 -9.85 -0.51 -14.81
N ASP A 20 -10.80 0.37 -14.62
CA ASP A 20 -11.94 0.61 -15.49
C ASP A 20 -11.68 1.70 -16.54
N GLU A 21 -10.52 2.34 -16.51
CA GLU A 21 -10.12 3.37 -17.44
C GLU A 21 -9.16 2.83 -18.52
N PRO A 22 -9.17 3.41 -19.73
CA PRO A 22 -8.20 3.01 -20.75
C PRO A 22 -6.79 3.48 -20.37
N ASP A 23 -5.79 2.67 -20.72
CA ASP A 23 -4.38 2.94 -20.39
C ASP A 23 -3.88 4.28 -20.96
N SER A 24 -4.51 4.76 -22.03
CA SER A 24 -4.20 6.06 -22.64
C SER A 24 -4.46 7.24 -21.71
N ASN A 25 -5.25 7.06 -20.66
CA ASN A 25 -5.48 8.11 -19.65
C ASN A 25 -4.32 8.26 -18.67
N TYR A 26 -3.39 7.30 -18.66
CA TYR A 26 -2.22 7.40 -17.80
C TYR A 26 -1.24 8.44 -18.34
N ASP A 27 -0.91 9.41 -17.52
CA ASP A 27 -0.06 10.53 -17.91
C ASP A 27 1.44 10.28 -17.72
N GLY A 28 1.81 9.17 -17.10
CA GLY A 28 3.20 8.82 -16.81
C GLY A 28 3.80 9.56 -15.63
N ASP A 29 3.03 10.37 -14.92
CA ASP A 29 3.55 11.13 -13.77
C ASP A 29 3.82 10.22 -12.58
N TYR A 30 5.02 10.34 -12.02
CA TYR A 30 5.41 9.64 -10.79
C TYR A 30 5.88 10.60 -9.70
N SER A 31 5.70 11.89 -9.89
CA SER A 31 6.10 12.91 -8.90
C SER A 31 5.42 12.72 -7.56
N TRP A 32 4.18 12.25 -7.57
CA TRP A 32 3.44 11.95 -6.35
C TRP A 32 4.15 10.89 -5.48
N TYR A 33 4.81 9.92 -6.11
CA TYR A 33 5.53 8.88 -5.39
C TYR A 33 6.81 9.42 -4.77
N ALA A 34 7.53 10.28 -5.49
CA ALA A 34 8.68 10.98 -4.94
C ALA A 34 8.28 11.86 -3.75
N ASN A 35 7.15 12.55 -3.85
CA ASN A 35 6.60 13.34 -2.75
C ASN A 35 6.22 12.47 -1.55
N LEU A 36 5.60 11.33 -1.79
CA LEU A 36 5.27 10.36 -0.73
C LEU A 36 6.52 9.94 0.03
N GLN A 37 7.60 9.66 -0.67
CA GLN A 37 8.87 9.24 -0.07
C GLN A 37 9.54 10.35 0.75
N SER A 38 9.20 11.61 0.51
CA SER A 38 9.72 12.73 1.28
C SER A 38 8.94 12.97 2.59
N ALA A 39 7.85 12.27 2.82
CA ALA A 39 7.04 12.43 4.02
C ALA A 39 7.83 11.98 5.27
N PRO A 40 7.68 12.69 6.42
CA PRO A 40 8.48 12.40 7.61
C PRO A 40 8.33 10.98 8.17
N LEU A 41 7.17 10.36 7.99
CA LEU A 41 6.90 9.01 8.50
C LEU A 41 7.14 7.91 7.46
N TYR A 42 7.60 8.28 6.26
CA TYR A 42 7.95 7.32 5.24
C TYR A 42 9.18 6.51 5.65
N ARG A 43 9.10 5.20 5.45
CA ARG A 43 10.24 4.30 5.63
C ARG A 43 10.34 3.36 4.44
N ARG A 44 11.52 3.29 3.87
CA ARG A 44 11.79 2.43 2.71
C ARG A 44 11.55 0.94 3.01
N ASP A 45 11.88 0.50 4.21
CA ASP A 45 11.67 -0.89 4.64
C ASP A 45 10.20 -1.26 4.87
N LEU A 46 9.31 -0.26 4.89
CA LEU A 46 7.85 -0.44 4.98
C LEU A 46 7.12 -0.10 3.67
N ASP A 47 7.86 0.02 2.59
CA ASP A 47 7.33 0.22 1.24
C ASP A 47 7.58 -1.07 0.45
N VAL A 48 6.65 -2.02 0.61
CA VAL A 48 6.79 -3.40 0.14
C VAL A 48 6.15 -3.55 -1.23
N VAL A 49 6.85 -4.21 -2.14
CA VAL A 49 6.31 -4.54 -3.47
C VAL A 49 6.46 -6.03 -3.74
N ALA A 50 5.57 -6.56 -4.56
CA ALA A 50 5.71 -7.87 -5.19
C ALA A 50 5.99 -7.66 -6.66
N SER A 51 7.10 -8.22 -7.15
CA SER A 51 7.49 -8.13 -8.56
C SER A 51 7.07 -9.39 -9.31
N ALA A 52 6.57 -9.20 -10.51
CA ALA A 52 6.30 -10.30 -11.42
C ALA A 52 7.60 -10.79 -12.09
N PRO A 53 7.60 -11.99 -12.69
CA PRO A 53 8.79 -12.52 -13.37
C PRO A 53 9.34 -11.64 -14.50
N ASP A 54 8.49 -10.82 -15.11
CA ASP A 54 8.88 -9.86 -16.15
C ASP A 54 9.49 -8.57 -15.59
N GLY A 55 9.59 -8.45 -14.26
CA GLY A 55 10.11 -7.25 -13.60
C GLY A 55 9.09 -6.17 -13.30
N SER A 56 7.85 -6.32 -13.76
CA SER A 56 6.79 -5.36 -13.42
C SER A 56 6.39 -5.48 -11.95
N ILE A 57 5.84 -4.39 -11.40
CA ILE A 57 5.33 -4.40 -10.04
C ILE A 57 3.89 -4.88 -10.07
N ALA A 58 3.65 -6.03 -9.45
CA ALA A 58 2.34 -6.66 -9.42
C ALA A 58 1.47 -6.19 -8.25
N ALA A 59 2.08 -5.92 -7.11
CA ALA A 59 1.36 -5.46 -5.91
C ALA A 59 2.26 -4.60 -5.04
N PHE A 60 1.66 -3.80 -4.19
CA PHE A 60 2.38 -2.88 -3.32
C PHE A 60 1.64 -2.65 -2.00
N CYS A 61 2.41 -2.33 -0.97
CA CYS A 61 1.89 -1.90 0.33
C CYS A 61 2.86 -0.87 0.90
N THR A 62 2.41 0.36 1.04
CA THR A 62 3.18 1.45 1.65
C THR A 62 2.60 1.78 3.01
N ILE A 63 3.43 1.74 4.03
CA ILE A 63 3.02 1.97 5.42
C ILE A 63 3.87 3.10 6.00
N PHE A 64 3.19 4.07 6.61
CA PHE A 64 3.85 5.10 7.42
C PHE A 64 3.91 4.65 8.87
N TYR A 65 5.03 4.87 9.52
CA TYR A 65 5.26 4.43 10.89
C TYR A 65 5.86 5.54 11.73
N ASP A 66 5.24 5.78 12.89
CA ASP A 66 5.74 6.67 13.92
C ASP A 66 6.28 5.82 15.07
N ASP A 67 7.60 5.82 15.24
CA ASP A 67 8.27 5.05 16.28
C ASP A 67 8.08 5.64 17.68
N TYR A 68 7.72 6.91 17.78
CA TYR A 68 7.42 7.55 19.05
C TYR A 68 6.12 7.04 19.66
N THR A 69 5.04 7.02 18.87
CA THR A 69 3.74 6.49 19.32
C THR A 69 3.60 4.97 19.08
N ARG A 70 4.53 4.38 18.35
CA ARG A 70 4.52 2.97 17.93
C ARG A 70 3.25 2.62 17.16
N SER A 71 2.81 3.56 16.34
CA SER A 71 1.59 3.46 15.52
C SER A 71 1.92 3.58 14.05
N ALA A 72 1.17 2.88 13.23
CA ALA A 72 1.34 2.90 11.78
C ALA A 72 0.01 3.12 11.07
N VAL A 73 0.08 3.56 9.82
CA VAL A 73 -1.07 3.67 8.93
C VAL A 73 -0.70 3.09 7.57
N THR A 74 -1.57 2.24 7.04
CA THR A 74 -1.43 1.77 5.66
C THR A 74 -1.91 2.88 4.73
N VAL A 75 -0.97 3.45 3.97
CA VAL A 75 -1.24 4.60 3.11
C VAL A 75 -1.77 4.15 1.76
N LEU A 76 -1.09 3.17 1.15
CA LEU A 76 -1.44 2.64 -0.15
C LEU A 76 -1.26 1.12 -0.15
N VAL A 77 -2.31 0.41 -0.52
CA VAL A 77 -2.27 -1.03 -0.77
C VAL A 77 -3.01 -1.29 -2.06
N GLY A 78 -2.40 -2.00 -2.98
CA GLY A 78 -3.05 -2.30 -4.24
C GLY A 78 -2.39 -3.44 -4.99
N VAL A 79 -3.13 -3.98 -5.95
CA VAL A 79 -2.69 -5.02 -6.88
C VAL A 79 -3.03 -4.54 -8.28
N ALA A 80 -2.04 -4.53 -9.18
CA ALA A 80 -2.29 -4.22 -10.58
C ALA A 80 -3.34 -5.19 -11.15
N ALA A 81 -4.27 -4.66 -11.94
CA ALA A 81 -5.47 -5.40 -12.36
C ALA A 81 -5.16 -6.74 -13.02
N GLU A 82 -4.10 -6.80 -13.84
CA GLU A 82 -3.63 -8.01 -14.53
C GLU A 82 -3.13 -9.12 -13.59
N HIS A 83 -2.91 -8.79 -12.33
CA HIS A 83 -2.40 -9.73 -11.32
C HIS A 83 -3.43 -10.03 -10.22
N TRP A 84 -4.67 -9.66 -10.39
CA TRP A 84 -5.73 -9.90 -9.41
C TRP A 84 -5.98 -11.39 -9.17
N ARG A 85 -6.55 -11.71 -8.01
CA ARG A 85 -6.96 -13.06 -7.60
C ARG A 85 -5.81 -14.05 -7.42
N ARG A 86 -4.62 -13.55 -7.10
CA ARG A 86 -3.43 -14.38 -6.83
C ARG A 86 -2.97 -14.29 -5.38
N GLY A 87 -3.71 -13.59 -4.52
CA GLY A 87 -3.35 -13.40 -3.11
C GLY A 87 -2.21 -12.42 -2.88
N LEU A 88 -1.84 -11.61 -3.88
CA LEU A 88 -0.68 -10.71 -3.78
C LEU A 88 -0.91 -9.55 -2.82
N GLY A 89 -2.13 -9.01 -2.78
CA GLY A 89 -2.47 -7.95 -1.82
C GLY A 89 -2.30 -8.42 -0.38
N LYS A 90 -2.77 -9.62 -0.09
CA LYS A 90 -2.58 -10.25 1.22
C LYS A 90 -1.10 -10.48 1.51
N ALA A 91 -0.34 -10.91 0.52
CA ALA A 91 1.09 -11.19 0.68
C ALA A 91 1.89 -9.93 1.03
N VAL A 92 1.72 -8.84 0.29
CA VAL A 92 2.46 -7.59 0.56
C VAL A 92 2.03 -6.96 1.89
N MET A 93 0.75 -7.02 2.23
CA MET A 93 0.27 -6.50 3.50
C MET A 93 0.77 -7.34 4.67
N THR A 94 0.75 -8.65 4.56
CA THR A 94 1.28 -9.56 5.58
C THR A 94 2.76 -9.31 5.84
N GLU A 95 3.55 -9.12 4.78
CA GLU A 95 4.97 -8.79 4.92
C GLU A 95 5.17 -7.42 5.59
N GLY A 96 4.38 -6.43 5.20
CA GLY A 96 4.41 -5.11 5.83
C GLY A 96 4.11 -5.19 7.33
N LEU A 97 3.08 -5.93 7.71
CA LEU A 97 2.71 -6.12 9.12
C LEU A 97 3.78 -6.89 9.89
N ARG A 98 4.41 -7.87 9.27
CA ARG A 98 5.52 -8.62 9.87
C ARG A 98 6.69 -7.69 10.19
N ARG A 99 7.03 -6.79 9.27
CA ARG A 99 8.10 -5.80 9.49
C ARG A 99 7.73 -4.80 10.58
N LEU A 100 6.49 -4.35 10.61
CA LEU A 100 5.99 -3.47 11.68
C LEU A 100 6.10 -4.12 13.04
N LYS A 101 5.72 -5.38 13.15
CA LYS A 101 5.83 -6.13 14.40
C LYS A 101 7.28 -6.21 14.89
N ALA A 102 8.21 -6.47 13.97
CA ALA A 102 9.63 -6.50 14.28
C ALA A 102 10.16 -5.14 14.77
N LEU A 103 9.58 -4.04 14.32
CA LEU A 103 9.92 -2.68 14.76
C LEU A 103 9.27 -2.30 16.10
N GLY A 104 8.37 -3.12 16.61
CA GLY A 104 7.69 -2.86 17.87
C GLY A 104 6.39 -2.06 17.73
N CYS A 105 5.80 -2.01 16.54
CA CYS A 105 4.52 -1.35 16.32
C CYS A 105 3.42 -2.03 17.14
N THR A 106 2.57 -1.23 17.80
CA THR A 106 1.49 -1.72 18.64
C THR A 106 0.10 -1.49 18.06
N ARG A 107 -0.04 -0.56 17.11
CA ARG A 107 -1.32 -0.22 16.50
C ARG A 107 -1.13 0.08 15.02
N VAL A 108 -2.05 -0.43 14.21
CA VAL A 108 -2.10 -0.16 12.77
C VAL A 108 -3.48 0.38 12.42
N PHE A 109 -3.49 1.52 11.74
CA PHE A 109 -4.71 2.10 11.20
C PHE A 109 -4.76 1.83 9.70
N SER A 110 -5.91 1.42 9.21
CA SER A 110 -6.15 1.18 7.80
C SER A 110 -7.47 1.81 7.38
N THR A 111 -7.51 2.36 6.18
CA THR A 111 -8.74 2.89 5.60
C THR A 111 -9.11 2.06 4.39
N ALA A 112 -10.35 1.59 4.35
CA ALA A 112 -10.90 0.88 3.21
C ALA A 112 -12.12 1.68 2.71
N HIS A 113 -12.05 2.13 1.47
CA HIS A 113 -13.13 2.89 0.85
C HIS A 113 -14.03 2.01 -0.02
N GLU A 114 -13.59 0.79 -0.33
CA GLU A 114 -14.28 -0.15 -1.20
C GLU A 114 -14.30 -1.55 -0.58
N GLU A 115 -15.35 -2.32 -0.91
CA GLU A 115 -15.57 -3.68 -0.44
C GLU A 115 -14.35 -4.61 -0.59
N PRO A 116 -13.66 -4.66 -1.74
CA PRO A 116 -12.49 -5.55 -1.88
C PRO A 116 -11.38 -5.25 -0.88
N ALA A 117 -11.12 -3.97 -0.60
CA ALA A 117 -10.11 -3.58 0.37
C ALA A 117 -10.53 -3.92 1.80
N ASP A 118 -11.79 -3.70 2.14
CA ASP A 118 -12.33 -4.05 3.46
C ASP A 118 -12.22 -5.57 3.69
N ALA A 119 -12.63 -6.38 2.71
CA ALA A 119 -12.53 -7.83 2.80
C ALA A 119 -11.08 -8.30 2.98
N LEU A 120 -10.13 -7.68 2.27
CA LEU A 120 -8.71 -7.95 2.41
C LEU A 120 -8.24 -7.67 3.84
N TYR A 121 -8.56 -6.51 4.37
CA TYR A 121 -8.14 -6.11 5.72
C TYR A 121 -8.75 -7.03 6.79
N ARG A 122 -10.02 -7.39 6.65
CA ARG A 122 -10.68 -8.33 7.58
C ARG A 122 -10.05 -9.72 7.55
N SER A 123 -9.55 -10.16 6.40
CA SER A 123 -8.91 -11.48 6.28
C SER A 123 -7.55 -11.54 6.96
N ILE A 124 -6.89 -10.42 7.18
CA ILE A 124 -5.53 -10.33 7.72
C ILE A 124 -5.53 -9.91 9.19
N LEU A 125 -6.40 -8.99 9.57
CA LEU A 125 -6.45 -8.41 10.91
C LEU A 125 -7.44 -9.18 11.78
N LYS A 126 -6.92 -9.93 12.73
CA LYS A 126 -7.74 -10.76 13.64
C LYS A 126 -8.58 -9.94 14.60
N GLU A 127 -8.07 -8.80 15.02
CA GLU A 127 -8.76 -7.86 15.90
C GLU A 127 -8.87 -6.52 15.19
N MET A 128 -10.09 -6.18 14.81
CA MET A 128 -10.36 -4.95 14.08
C MET A 128 -11.40 -4.12 14.80
N LYS A 129 -11.03 -2.91 15.15
CA LYS A 129 -11.95 -1.92 15.68
C LYS A 129 -12.36 -0.99 14.55
N VAL A 130 -13.63 -1.08 14.14
CA VAL A 130 -14.15 -0.21 13.06
C VAL A 130 -14.60 1.10 13.67
N THR A 131 -14.06 2.21 13.15
CA THR A 131 -14.46 3.56 13.51
C THR A 131 -14.63 4.38 12.23
N ASP A 132 -15.41 5.44 12.29
CA ASP A 132 -15.57 6.35 11.15
C ASP A 132 -14.24 7.02 10.82
N THR A 133 -13.79 6.86 9.57
CA THR A 133 -12.46 7.31 9.15
C THR A 133 -12.28 8.82 9.23
N TRP A 134 -13.33 9.61 8.96
CA TRP A 134 -13.26 11.06 8.99
C TRP A 134 -13.00 11.63 10.39
N LEU A 135 -13.27 10.88 11.45
CA LEU A 135 -12.97 11.29 12.83
C LEU A 135 -11.48 11.27 13.14
N LYS A 136 -10.67 10.65 12.29
CA LYS A 136 -9.24 10.43 12.53
C LYS A 136 -8.36 11.41 11.82
N VAL A 137 -8.93 12.29 11.05
CA VAL A 137 -8.20 13.32 10.31
C VAL A 137 -7.67 14.39 11.25
N LEU A 138 -8.14 14.39 12.46
CA LEU A 138 -7.68 15.31 13.49
C LEU A 138 -6.27 14.98 13.96
#